data_c78ffc972d18f60d6e46052f9648d70c
#
_entry.id   c78ffc972d18f60d6e46052f9648d70c
#
_cell.length_a   1.000
_cell.length_b   1.000
_cell.length_c   1.000
_cell.angle_alpha   90.00
_cell.angle_beta   90.00
_cell.angle_gamma   90.00
#
_symmetry.space_group_name_H-M   'P 1'
#
loop_
_entity.id
_entity.type
_entity.pdbx_description
1 polymer ?
#
loop_
_entity_poly.entity_id
_entity_poly.type
_entity_poly.pdbx_seq_one_letter_code
_entity_poly.pdbx_strand_id
1 'polypeptide(L)'
;MNSAYPAPGELFNLTGRIAVVTGAGRGIGEGIARALASAGATVVLAARRTVEIEEVAAQIRADGGEALAVTTDVTDDAAVDALARTAIAHFGSLSIWVNNAGGSPARMPMTQLSRQAWDECIALNQTAVWIGIVTAARYMATGSIINISSGAGSGPVPGSGHYGAAKAATNSLTQTASAKLAPRIRVNGIAPGAVPTEIFKKAMGIETTEELNAARKAWNIPMDRFGTPLDMGACAVFLCSDAAIWITGETIRVGGGAKPR
;
A
#
# COMPACT_ATOMS: atom_id res chain seq x y z
N MET A 1 -33.32 -19.23 -6.02
CA MET A 1 -31.87 -19.25 -5.89
C MET A 1 -31.55 -19.35 -4.40
N ASN A 2 -31.24 -20.54 -3.91
CA ASN A 2 -30.83 -20.75 -2.52
C ASN A 2 -29.30 -20.49 -2.47
N SER A 3 -28.87 -19.24 -2.46
CA SER A 3 -27.48 -18.95 -2.13
C SER A 3 -27.39 -18.89 -0.60
N ALA A 4 -26.92 -19.97 0.01
CA ALA A 4 -26.49 -19.90 1.40
C ALA A 4 -25.46 -18.78 1.53
N TYR A 5 -25.61 -17.91 2.52
CA TYR A 5 -24.58 -16.90 2.81
C TYR A 5 -23.29 -17.62 3.18
N PRO A 6 -22.15 -17.29 2.54
CA PRO A 6 -20.88 -17.90 2.89
C PRO A 6 -20.53 -17.61 4.34
N ALA A 7 -19.78 -18.52 4.98
CA ALA A 7 -19.28 -18.27 6.32
C ALA A 7 -18.35 -17.04 6.31
N PRO A 8 -18.34 -16.20 7.37
CA PRO A 8 -17.48 -15.02 7.40
C PRO A 8 -16.03 -15.29 7.07
N GLY A 9 -15.46 -16.42 7.52
CA GLY A 9 -14.08 -16.81 7.20
C GLY A 9 -13.85 -17.09 5.71
N GLU A 10 -14.85 -17.54 4.97
CA GLU A 10 -14.75 -17.80 3.54
C GLU A 10 -14.68 -16.49 2.74
N LEU A 11 -15.38 -15.45 3.20
CA LEU A 11 -15.39 -14.14 2.55
C LEU A 11 -14.01 -13.46 2.53
N PHE A 12 -13.16 -13.73 3.53
CA PHE A 12 -11.83 -13.13 3.67
C PHE A 12 -10.72 -14.03 3.16
N ASN A 13 -11.03 -15.23 2.67
CA ASN A 13 -10.05 -16.19 2.16
C ASN A 13 -9.47 -15.70 0.82
N LEU A 14 -8.12 -15.68 0.75
CA LEU A 14 -7.37 -15.30 -0.46
C LEU A 14 -6.62 -16.48 -1.09
N THR A 15 -6.94 -17.72 -0.72
CA THR A 15 -6.33 -18.91 -1.29
C THR A 15 -6.47 -18.92 -2.82
N GLY A 16 -5.37 -19.17 -3.52
CA GLY A 16 -5.29 -19.13 -4.98
C GLY A 16 -5.17 -17.72 -5.59
N ARG A 17 -5.13 -16.66 -4.76
CA ARG A 17 -4.84 -15.30 -5.22
C ARG A 17 -3.34 -15.06 -5.22
N ILE A 18 -2.82 -14.48 -6.31
CA ILE A 18 -1.42 -14.06 -6.42
C ILE A 18 -1.37 -12.53 -6.27
N ALA A 19 -0.59 -12.06 -5.29
CA ALA A 19 -0.48 -10.67 -4.91
C ALA A 19 0.93 -10.12 -5.16
N VAL A 20 1.06 -9.01 -5.86
CA VAL A 20 2.26 -8.17 -5.89
C VAL A 20 2.12 -7.07 -4.86
N VAL A 21 3.14 -6.88 -4.00
CA VAL A 21 3.20 -5.78 -3.03
C VAL A 21 4.49 -4.99 -3.24
N THR A 22 4.38 -3.73 -3.64
CA THR A 22 5.53 -2.84 -3.82
C THR A 22 5.94 -2.18 -2.49
N GLY A 23 7.26 -1.94 -2.31
CA GLY A 23 7.78 -1.42 -1.04
C GLY A 23 7.58 -2.38 0.13
N ALA A 24 7.63 -3.70 -0.14
CA ALA A 24 7.26 -4.76 0.80
C ALA A 24 8.35 -5.14 1.81
N GLY A 25 9.55 -4.56 1.74
CA GLY A 25 10.69 -4.97 2.58
C GLY A 25 10.58 -4.52 4.04
N ARG A 26 9.68 -3.59 4.37
CA ARG A 26 9.50 -3.10 5.75
C ARG A 26 8.21 -2.32 5.94
N GLY A 27 7.86 -2.09 7.20
CA GLY A 27 6.77 -1.18 7.60
C GLY A 27 5.41 -1.58 7.04
N ILE A 28 4.68 -0.63 6.46
CA ILE A 28 3.31 -0.87 5.97
C ILE A 28 3.29 -1.94 4.89
N GLY A 29 4.22 -1.91 3.93
CA GLY A 29 4.29 -2.88 2.85
C GLY A 29 4.56 -4.30 3.33
N GLU A 30 5.47 -4.48 4.27
CA GLU A 30 5.70 -5.76 4.96
C GLU A 30 4.43 -6.24 5.67
N GLY A 31 3.79 -5.36 6.46
CA GLY A 31 2.56 -5.72 7.17
C GLY A 31 1.42 -6.14 6.24
N ILE A 32 1.28 -5.47 5.09
CA ILE A 32 0.30 -5.86 4.06
C ILE A 32 0.68 -7.21 3.45
N ALA A 33 1.94 -7.41 3.06
CA ALA A 33 2.41 -8.66 2.46
C ALA A 33 2.17 -9.85 3.39
N ARG A 34 2.53 -9.74 4.67
CA ARG A 34 2.32 -10.80 5.67
C ARG A 34 0.84 -11.05 5.94
N ALA A 35 0.00 -10.02 5.98
CA ALA A 35 -1.44 -10.17 6.17
C ALA A 35 -2.10 -10.87 4.98
N LEU A 36 -1.74 -10.51 3.73
CA LEU A 36 -2.24 -11.19 2.54
C LEU A 36 -1.81 -12.66 2.51
N ALA A 37 -0.54 -12.95 2.85
CA ALA A 37 -0.05 -14.34 2.95
C ALA A 37 -0.79 -15.13 4.03
N SER A 38 -1.00 -14.56 5.21
CA SER A 38 -1.76 -15.17 6.31
C SER A 38 -3.23 -15.44 5.94
N ALA A 39 -3.79 -14.67 5.00
CA ALA A 39 -5.12 -14.90 4.43
C ALA A 39 -5.14 -15.92 3.29
N GLY A 40 -3.99 -16.53 2.95
CA GLY A 40 -3.86 -17.60 1.95
C GLY A 40 -3.36 -17.14 0.57
N ALA A 41 -3.01 -15.87 0.37
CA ALA A 41 -2.46 -15.42 -0.90
C ALA A 41 -0.98 -15.83 -1.05
N THR A 42 -0.57 -16.16 -2.28
CA THR A 42 0.84 -16.20 -2.68
C THR A 42 1.32 -14.75 -2.90
N VAL A 43 2.47 -14.35 -2.34
CA VAL A 43 2.89 -12.95 -2.34
C VAL A 43 4.22 -12.75 -3.05
N VAL A 44 4.25 -11.85 -4.02
CA VAL A 44 5.46 -11.33 -4.66
C VAL A 44 5.83 -10.00 -4.01
N LEU A 45 6.95 -9.99 -3.30
CA LEU A 45 7.47 -8.82 -2.59
C LEU A 45 8.41 -8.05 -3.50
N ALA A 46 8.14 -6.78 -3.72
CA ALA A 46 8.95 -5.93 -4.59
C ALA A 46 9.51 -4.72 -3.84
N ALA A 47 10.80 -4.50 -3.87
CA ALA A 47 11.48 -3.30 -3.40
C ALA A 47 12.90 -3.22 -3.97
N ARG A 48 13.57 -2.05 -3.80
CA ARG A 48 14.94 -1.85 -4.27
C ARG A 48 16.00 -2.60 -3.43
N ARG A 49 15.70 -2.84 -2.15
CA ARG A 49 16.62 -3.50 -1.22
C ARG A 49 16.30 -4.97 -1.15
N THR A 50 17.08 -5.77 -1.88
CA THR A 50 16.91 -7.21 -2.03
C THR A 50 16.91 -7.92 -0.68
N VAL A 51 17.86 -7.61 0.20
CA VAL A 51 17.99 -8.27 1.51
C VAL A 51 16.71 -8.14 2.34
N GLU A 52 16.10 -6.94 2.38
CA GLU A 52 14.88 -6.73 3.18
C GLU A 52 13.69 -7.55 2.66
N ILE A 53 13.49 -7.62 1.34
CA ILE A 53 12.38 -8.40 0.77
C ILE A 53 12.61 -9.91 0.87
N GLU A 54 13.87 -10.36 0.82
CA GLU A 54 14.21 -11.76 1.03
C GLU A 54 13.98 -12.20 2.50
N GLU A 55 14.32 -11.34 3.47
CA GLU A 55 14.03 -11.59 4.88
C GLU A 55 12.51 -11.72 5.13
N VAL A 56 11.71 -10.81 4.57
CA VAL A 56 10.24 -10.88 4.68
C VAL A 56 9.70 -12.12 3.97
N ALA A 57 10.21 -12.46 2.78
CA ALA A 57 9.80 -13.66 2.06
C ALA A 57 10.15 -14.94 2.83
N ALA A 58 11.34 -15.00 3.42
CA ALA A 58 11.75 -16.13 4.27
C ALA A 58 10.82 -16.30 5.48
N GLN A 59 10.44 -15.19 6.12
CA GLN A 59 9.51 -15.23 7.24
C GLN A 59 8.12 -15.72 6.84
N ILE A 60 7.58 -15.23 5.69
CA ILE A 60 6.29 -15.70 5.17
C ILE A 60 6.34 -17.20 4.89
N ARG A 61 7.43 -17.69 4.29
CA ARG A 61 7.61 -19.14 4.03
C ARG A 61 7.74 -19.96 5.33
N ALA A 62 8.44 -19.43 6.33
CA ALA A 62 8.54 -20.05 7.65
C ALA A 62 7.19 -20.16 8.37
N ASP A 63 6.31 -19.18 8.16
CA ASP A 63 4.94 -19.15 8.68
C ASP A 63 3.96 -20.03 7.84
N GLY A 64 4.47 -20.77 6.84
CA GLY A 64 3.69 -21.70 5.99
C GLY A 64 3.04 -21.06 4.75
N GLY A 65 3.32 -19.80 4.48
CA GLY A 65 2.86 -19.11 3.26
C GLY A 65 3.80 -19.32 2.07
N GLU A 66 3.41 -18.78 0.91
CA GLU A 66 4.21 -18.81 -0.30
C GLU A 66 4.61 -17.39 -0.70
N ALA A 67 5.92 -17.15 -0.93
CA ALA A 67 6.44 -15.83 -1.21
C ALA A 67 7.68 -15.86 -2.13
N LEU A 68 7.76 -14.84 -3.02
CA LEU A 68 8.88 -14.59 -3.92
C LEU A 68 9.35 -13.14 -3.75
N ALA A 69 10.66 -12.93 -3.62
CA ALA A 69 11.27 -11.60 -3.60
C ALA A 69 11.74 -11.19 -5.00
N VAL A 70 11.41 -9.98 -5.45
CA VAL A 70 11.82 -9.45 -6.75
C VAL A 70 12.34 -8.02 -6.59
N THR A 71 13.63 -7.82 -6.82
CA THR A 71 14.23 -6.48 -6.76
C THR A 71 13.63 -5.58 -7.83
N THR A 72 13.02 -4.46 -7.42
CA THR A 72 12.28 -3.59 -8.33
C THR A 72 12.38 -2.13 -7.89
N ASP A 73 12.73 -1.24 -8.82
CA ASP A 73 12.49 0.19 -8.67
C ASP A 73 11.14 0.53 -9.33
N VAL A 74 10.19 1.02 -8.53
CA VAL A 74 8.85 1.35 -9.01
C VAL A 74 8.78 2.60 -9.88
N THR A 75 9.87 3.37 -9.96
CA THR A 75 10.00 4.54 -10.84
C THR A 75 10.52 4.19 -12.23
N ASP A 76 10.85 2.92 -12.46
CA ASP A 76 11.27 2.37 -13.74
C ASP A 76 10.13 1.49 -14.33
N ASP A 77 9.52 1.96 -15.40
CA ASP A 77 8.41 1.28 -16.09
C ASP A 77 8.79 -0.14 -16.54
N ALA A 78 10.02 -0.33 -17.03
CA ALA A 78 10.48 -1.63 -17.49
C ALA A 78 10.66 -2.61 -16.33
N ALA A 79 11.15 -2.14 -15.19
CA ALA A 79 11.28 -2.95 -13.97
C ALA A 79 9.90 -3.37 -13.42
N VAL A 80 8.91 -2.47 -13.46
CA VAL A 80 7.54 -2.79 -13.01
C VAL A 80 6.86 -3.78 -13.96
N ASP A 81 7.06 -3.65 -15.27
CA ASP A 81 6.57 -4.62 -16.26
C ASP A 81 7.24 -6.00 -16.07
N ALA A 82 8.54 -6.03 -15.84
CA ALA A 82 9.28 -7.27 -15.55
C ALA A 82 8.80 -7.93 -14.26
N LEU A 83 8.47 -7.16 -13.22
CA LEU A 83 7.88 -7.67 -11.97
C LEU A 83 6.57 -8.43 -12.22
N ALA A 84 5.66 -7.85 -13.00
CA ALA A 84 4.39 -8.50 -13.33
C ALA A 84 4.61 -9.79 -14.13
N ARG A 85 5.51 -9.78 -15.11
CA ARG A 85 5.85 -10.98 -15.89
C ARG A 85 6.48 -12.06 -15.03
N THR A 86 7.36 -11.70 -14.11
CA THR A 86 7.98 -12.64 -13.17
C THR A 86 6.93 -13.28 -12.27
N ALA A 87 5.99 -12.52 -11.74
CA ALA A 87 4.88 -13.06 -10.94
C ALA A 87 4.06 -14.10 -11.72
N ILE A 88 3.72 -13.79 -12.97
CA ILE A 88 2.94 -14.70 -13.83
C ILE A 88 3.75 -15.92 -14.24
N ALA A 89 5.03 -15.76 -14.56
CA ALA A 89 5.89 -16.88 -14.95
C ALA A 89 6.07 -17.91 -13.81
N HIS A 90 6.10 -17.45 -12.54
CA HIS A 90 6.25 -18.33 -11.38
C HIS A 90 4.93 -18.95 -10.92
N PHE A 91 3.83 -18.18 -10.94
CA PHE A 91 2.58 -18.57 -10.27
C PHE A 91 1.38 -18.68 -11.23
N GLY A 92 1.58 -18.45 -12.52
CA GLY A 92 0.57 -18.66 -13.57
C GLY A 92 -0.44 -17.51 -13.73
N SER A 93 -0.62 -16.65 -12.72
CA SER A 93 -1.61 -15.57 -12.78
C SER A 93 -1.20 -14.38 -11.89
N LEU A 94 -1.99 -13.30 -11.99
CA LEU A 94 -1.87 -12.13 -11.11
C LEU A 94 -3.29 -11.62 -10.84
N SER A 95 -3.65 -11.44 -9.56
CA SER A 95 -5.01 -11.06 -9.16
C SER A 95 -5.08 -9.95 -8.11
N ILE A 96 -3.96 -9.63 -7.45
CA ILE A 96 -3.88 -8.53 -6.49
C ILE A 96 -2.62 -7.71 -6.78
N TRP A 97 -2.78 -6.39 -6.83
CA TRP A 97 -1.66 -5.45 -6.97
C TRP A 97 -1.72 -4.36 -5.91
N VAL A 98 -0.67 -4.23 -5.10
CA VAL A 98 -0.60 -3.21 -4.05
C VAL A 98 0.50 -2.20 -4.37
N ASN A 99 0.09 -0.99 -4.75
CA ASN A 99 0.95 0.18 -4.90
C ASN A 99 1.21 0.78 -3.51
N ASN A 100 2.21 0.25 -2.79
CA ASN A 100 2.57 0.74 -1.46
C ASN A 100 3.90 1.51 -1.45
N ALA A 101 4.83 1.23 -2.37
CA ALA A 101 6.08 1.97 -2.43
C ALA A 101 5.84 3.48 -2.42
N GLY A 102 6.47 4.20 -1.50
CA GLY A 102 6.26 5.63 -1.33
C GLY A 102 6.84 6.14 -0.02
N GLY A 103 6.65 7.43 0.22
CA GLY A 103 7.07 8.11 1.44
C GLY A 103 7.32 9.60 1.20
N SER A 104 7.49 10.35 2.29
CA SER A 104 7.87 11.75 2.23
C SER A 104 9.39 11.87 2.43
N PRO A 105 10.18 12.08 1.39
CA PRO A 105 11.64 12.13 1.49
C PRO A 105 12.15 13.37 2.25
N ALA A 106 11.35 14.45 2.26
CA ALA A 106 11.71 15.69 2.96
C ALA A 106 10.48 16.32 3.60
N ARG A 107 10.64 16.88 4.79
CA ARG A 107 9.68 17.82 5.38
C ARG A 107 10.23 19.24 5.21
N MET A 108 9.56 20.00 4.36
CA MET A 108 9.99 21.35 4.01
C MET A 108 8.77 22.17 3.57
N PRO A 109 8.70 23.46 3.93
CA PRO A 109 7.72 24.36 3.36
C PRO A 109 7.80 24.35 1.83
N MET A 110 6.65 24.33 1.16
CA MET A 110 6.58 24.24 -0.31
C MET A 110 7.36 25.38 -1.00
N THR A 111 7.44 26.56 -0.39
CA THR A 111 8.17 27.73 -0.89
C THR A 111 9.70 27.59 -0.83
N GLN A 112 10.21 26.58 -0.12
CA GLN A 112 11.65 26.32 0.03
C GLN A 112 12.05 25.01 -0.68
N LEU A 113 11.10 24.31 -1.27
CA LEU A 113 11.33 23.02 -1.91
C LEU A 113 12.08 23.22 -3.25
N SER A 114 13.16 22.46 -3.46
CA SER A 114 13.82 22.44 -4.76
C SER A 114 12.96 21.72 -5.81
N ARG A 115 13.15 22.07 -7.09
CA ARG A 115 12.51 21.38 -8.19
C ARG A 115 12.83 19.89 -8.20
N GLN A 116 14.07 19.52 -7.91
CA GLN A 116 14.49 18.11 -7.83
C GLN A 116 13.70 17.35 -6.75
N ALA A 117 13.60 17.88 -5.52
CA ALA A 117 12.86 17.23 -4.44
C ALA A 117 11.35 17.11 -4.74
N TRP A 118 10.80 18.07 -5.47
CA TRP A 118 9.43 17.98 -6.00
C TRP A 118 9.32 16.81 -6.98
N ASP A 119 10.17 16.76 -8.00
CA ASP A 119 10.11 15.75 -9.07
C ASP A 119 10.32 14.34 -8.51
N GLU A 120 11.27 14.13 -7.59
CA GLU A 120 11.48 12.85 -6.91
C GLU A 120 10.24 12.40 -6.12
N CYS A 121 9.60 13.33 -5.40
CA CYS A 121 8.38 13.01 -4.65
C CYS A 121 7.22 12.60 -5.57
N ILE A 122 7.02 13.33 -6.67
CA ILE A 122 5.98 13.04 -7.66
C ILE A 122 6.27 11.71 -8.36
N ALA A 123 7.51 11.48 -8.78
CA ALA A 123 7.91 10.22 -9.41
C ALA A 123 7.58 9.01 -8.53
N LEU A 124 7.96 9.07 -7.24
CA LEU A 124 7.78 7.94 -6.32
C LEU A 124 6.32 7.78 -5.85
N ASN A 125 5.59 8.85 -5.55
CA ASN A 125 4.29 8.77 -4.86
C ASN A 125 3.07 8.92 -5.77
N GLN A 126 3.26 9.40 -7.00
CA GLN A 126 2.19 9.60 -7.98
C GLN A 126 2.45 8.80 -9.25
N THR A 127 3.58 9.05 -9.94
CA THR A 127 3.89 8.41 -11.23
C THR A 127 4.03 6.90 -11.06
N ALA A 128 4.75 6.43 -10.03
CA ALA A 128 4.88 5.00 -9.75
C ALA A 128 3.53 4.31 -9.46
N VAL A 129 2.57 5.01 -8.83
CA VAL A 129 1.21 4.47 -8.63
C VAL A 129 0.49 4.32 -9.97
N TRP A 130 0.60 5.31 -10.86
CA TRP A 130 0.04 5.23 -12.20
C TRP A 130 0.66 4.09 -13.01
N ILE A 131 1.99 3.94 -13.00
CA ILE A 131 2.71 2.82 -13.66
C ILE A 131 2.17 1.49 -13.15
N GLY A 132 2.05 1.31 -11.82
CA GLY A 132 1.53 0.09 -11.22
C GLY A 132 0.08 -0.20 -11.60
N ILE A 133 -0.80 0.81 -11.66
CA ILE A 133 -2.19 0.66 -12.14
C ILE A 133 -2.22 0.19 -13.59
N VAL A 134 -1.46 0.82 -14.47
CA VAL A 134 -1.42 0.49 -15.91
C VAL A 134 -0.88 -0.92 -16.12
N THR A 135 0.19 -1.29 -15.42
CA THR A 135 0.78 -2.62 -15.48
C THR A 135 -0.20 -3.68 -14.96
N ALA A 136 -0.79 -3.47 -13.78
CA ALA A 136 -1.79 -4.38 -13.24
C ALA A 136 -2.98 -4.55 -14.20
N ALA A 137 -3.49 -3.47 -14.78
CA ALA A 137 -4.61 -3.51 -15.73
C ALA A 137 -4.28 -4.31 -17.01
N ARG A 138 -3.00 -4.33 -17.43
CA ARG A 138 -2.52 -5.10 -18.59
C ARG A 138 -2.47 -6.59 -18.29
N TYR A 139 -1.99 -6.98 -17.12
CA TYR A 139 -1.66 -8.36 -16.81
C TYR A 139 -2.71 -9.11 -15.98
N MET A 140 -3.58 -8.39 -15.25
CA MET A 140 -4.65 -9.00 -14.47
C MET A 140 -5.90 -9.24 -15.31
N ALA A 141 -6.38 -10.48 -15.33
CA ALA A 141 -7.68 -10.79 -15.95
C ALA A 141 -8.84 -10.24 -15.09
N THR A 142 -8.80 -10.52 -13.79
CA THR A 142 -9.75 -10.01 -12.77
C THR A 142 -9.00 -9.77 -11.47
N GLY A 143 -9.58 -9.03 -10.52
CA GLY A 143 -9.00 -8.91 -9.20
C GLY A 143 -9.14 -7.55 -8.53
N SER A 144 -8.14 -7.17 -7.72
CA SER A 144 -8.16 -5.95 -6.92
C SER A 144 -6.82 -5.21 -6.95
N ILE A 145 -6.87 -3.89 -7.17
CA ILE A 145 -5.72 -2.98 -7.03
C ILE A 145 -5.92 -2.16 -5.75
N ILE A 146 -4.89 -2.09 -4.91
CA ILE A 146 -4.87 -1.25 -3.72
C ILE A 146 -3.78 -0.19 -3.86
N ASN A 147 -4.17 1.07 -3.70
CA ASN A 147 -3.24 2.21 -3.70
C ASN A 147 -3.05 2.74 -2.28
N ILE A 148 -1.84 2.75 -1.77
CA ILE A 148 -1.55 3.33 -0.45
C ILE A 148 -1.40 4.83 -0.59
N SER A 149 -2.46 5.52 -0.18
CA SER A 149 -2.54 6.98 -0.09
C SER A 149 -1.97 7.46 1.27
N SER A 150 -2.54 8.48 1.83
CA SER A 150 -2.21 9.04 3.15
C SER A 150 -3.34 9.96 3.61
N GLY A 151 -3.47 10.17 4.91
CA GLY A 151 -4.26 11.28 5.44
C GLY A 151 -3.84 12.63 4.87
N ALA A 152 -2.58 12.78 4.46
CA ALA A 152 -2.04 13.96 3.78
C ALA A 152 -2.70 14.27 2.43
N GLY A 153 -3.31 13.28 1.77
CA GLY A 153 -4.03 13.47 0.51
C GLY A 153 -5.44 14.05 0.66
N SER A 154 -5.89 14.32 1.89
CA SER A 154 -7.27 14.78 2.17
C SER A 154 -7.34 16.15 2.87
N GLY A 155 -6.21 16.85 2.98
CA GLY A 155 -6.17 18.16 3.63
C GLY A 155 -4.82 18.86 3.49
N PRO A 156 -4.68 20.08 4.04
CA PRO A 156 -3.43 20.82 3.95
C PRO A 156 -2.32 20.17 4.76
N VAL A 157 -1.11 20.13 4.20
CA VAL A 157 0.10 19.61 4.85
C VAL A 157 1.22 20.67 4.71
N PRO A 158 1.25 21.72 5.54
CA PRO A 158 2.16 22.86 5.36
C PRO A 158 3.64 22.47 5.27
N GLY A 159 4.07 21.46 6.01
CA GLY A 159 5.47 20.96 6.00
C GLY A 159 5.76 19.85 4.97
N SER A 160 4.83 19.50 4.09
CA SER A 160 5.00 18.44 3.08
C SER A 160 3.99 18.57 1.95
N GLY A 161 3.80 19.78 1.44
CA GLY A 161 2.78 20.07 0.41
C GLY A 161 2.93 19.23 -0.87
N HIS A 162 4.15 18.97 -1.31
CA HIS A 162 4.46 18.08 -2.44
C HIS A 162 3.97 16.65 -2.23
N TYR A 163 4.17 16.11 -1.03
CA TYR A 163 3.67 14.78 -0.67
C TYR A 163 2.13 14.76 -0.57
N GLY A 164 1.54 15.80 0.03
CA GLY A 164 0.08 15.96 0.08
C GLY A 164 -0.54 15.99 -1.31
N ALA A 165 0.05 16.76 -2.23
CA ALA A 165 -0.38 16.84 -3.63
C ALA A 165 -0.29 15.47 -4.33
N ALA A 166 0.83 14.75 -4.17
CA ALA A 166 0.99 13.42 -4.76
C ALA A 166 -0.02 12.40 -4.20
N LYS A 167 -0.33 12.45 -2.90
CA LYS A 167 -1.31 11.55 -2.29
C LYS A 167 -2.77 11.94 -2.60
N ALA A 168 -3.07 13.22 -2.83
CA ALA A 168 -4.34 13.64 -3.40
C ALA A 168 -4.52 13.13 -4.84
N ALA A 169 -3.46 13.19 -5.64
CA ALA A 169 -3.44 12.59 -6.98
C ALA A 169 -3.65 11.06 -6.93
N THR A 170 -3.07 10.35 -5.94
CA THR A 170 -3.32 8.92 -5.72
C THR A 170 -4.80 8.63 -5.47
N ASN A 171 -5.51 9.47 -4.70
CA ASN A 171 -6.96 9.32 -4.49
C ASN A 171 -7.73 9.49 -5.81
N SER A 172 -7.39 10.50 -6.60
CA SER A 172 -8.00 10.74 -7.92
C SER A 172 -7.73 9.61 -8.90
N LEU A 173 -6.49 9.09 -8.95
CA LEU A 173 -6.12 7.91 -9.77
C LEU A 173 -6.92 6.67 -9.37
N THR A 174 -7.15 6.47 -8.07
CA THR A 174 -7.97 5.37 -7.55
C THR A 174 -9.39 5.43 -8.08
N GLN A 175 -10.05 6.59 -8.00
CA GLN A 175 -11.41 6.81 -8.50
C GLN A 175 -11.48 6.64 -10.02
N THR A 176 -10.56 7.26 -10.75
CA THR A 176 -10.52 7.19 -12.22
C THR A 176 -10.30 5.76 -12.72
N ALA A 177 -9.33 5.05 -12.13
CA ALA A 177 -9.04 3.67 -12.51
C ALA A 177 -10.20 2.73 -12.15
N SER A 178 -10.87 2.93 -11.02
CA SER A 178 -12.03 2.12 -10.63
C SER A 178 -13.15 2.19 -11.65
N ALA A 179 -13.50 3.40 -12.09
CA ALA A 179 -14.54 3.62 -13.10
C ALA A 179 -14.19 2.99 -14.47
N LYS A 180 -12.90 2.95 -14.83
CA LYS A 180 -12.44 2.42 -16.10
C LYS A 180 -12.29 0.90 -16.12
N LEU A 181 -11.86 0.32 -14.98
CA LEU A 181 -11.48 -1.10 -14.90
C LEU A 181 -12.61 -2.02 -14.40
N ALA A 182 -13.67 -1.46 -13.81
CA ALA A 182 -14.87 -2.21 -13.46
C ALA A 182 -15.55 -2.78 -14.73
N PRO A 183 -16.22 -3.94 -14.62
CA PRO A 183 -16.38 -4.80 -13.46
C PRO A 183 -15.19 -5.76 -13.23
N ARG A 184 -14.20 -5.75 -14.11
CA ARG A 184 -13.11 -6.73 -14.17
C ARG A 184 -12.14 -6.59 -13.00
N ILE A 185 -11.75 -5.38 -12.65
CA ILE A 185 -10.81 -5.09 -11.57
C ILE A 185 -11.41 -4.00 -10.67
N ARG A 186 -11.44 -4.26 -9.38
CA ARG A 186 -11.76 -3.26 -8.35
C ARG A 186 -10.49 -2.47 -8.02
N VAL A 187 -10.61 -1.16 -7.84
CA VAL A 187 -9.49 -0.30 -7.46
C VAL A 187 -9.88 0.52 -6.26
N ASN A 188 -9.19 0.34 -5.13
CA ASN A 188 -9.45 1.06 -3.90
C ASN A 188 -8.16 1.62 -3.30
N GLY A 189 -8.31 2.56 -2.39
CA GLY A 189 -7.22 3.18 -1.65
C GLY A 189 -7.27 2.84 -0.16
N ILE A 190 -6.11 2.84 0.47
CA ILE A 190 -5.97 2.89 1.93
C ILE A 190 -5.21 4.18 2.24
N ALA A 191 -5.76 5.02 3.13
CA ALA A 191 -5.13 6.22 3.62
C ALA A 191 -4.69 6.05 5.09
N PRO A 192 -3.44 5.63 5.33
CA PRO A 192 -2.93 5.46 6.68
C PRO A 192 -2.92 6.78 7.46
N GLY A 193 -3.20 6.69 8.77
CA GLY A 193 -2.86 7.72 9.74
C GLY A 193 -1.40 7.60 10.18
N ALA A 194 -1.13 7.96 11.43
CA ALA A 194 0.22 7.85 12.01
C ALA A 194 0.56 6.38 12.32
N VAL A 195 1.48 5.83 11.55
CA VAL A 195 2.07 4.50 11.75
C VAL A 195 3.58 4.70 11.94
N PRO A 196 4.16 4.39 13.12
CA PRO A 196 5.55 4.71 13.46
C PRO A 196 6.55 3.76 12.79
N THR A 197 6.54 3.73 11.47
CA THR A 197 7.57 3.09 10.65
C THR A 197 8.89 3.86 10.73
N GLU A 198 9.98 3.28 10.26
CA GLU A 198 11.28 3.99 10.18
C GLU A 198 11.19 5.28 9.38
N ILE A 199 10.46 5.27 8.25
CA ILE A 199 10.24 6.47 7.44
C ILE A 199 9.49 7.54 8.24
N PHE A 200 8.46 7.14 8.99
CA PHE A 200 7.71 8.05 9.86
C PHE A 200 8.60 8.64 10.97
N LYS A 201 9.34 7.79 11.69
CA LYS A 201 10.24 8.22 12.76
C LYS A 201 11.29 9.19 12.25
N LYS A 202 11.96 8.85 11.14
CA LYS A 202 12.94 9.71 10.48
C LYS A 202 12.34 11.06 10.05
N ALA A 203 11.16 11.05 9.42
CA ALA A 203 10.47 12.27 8.97
C ALA A 203 10.02 13.17 10.14
N MET A 204 9.80 12.59 11.33
CA MET A 204 9.37 13.30 12.53
C MET A 204 10.54 13.65 13.46
N GLY A 205 11.77 13.19 13.18
CA GLY A 205 12.92 13.34 14.05
C GLY A 205 12.76 12.60 15.39
N ILE A 206 12.11 11.42 15.37
CA ILE A 206 11.85 10.61 16.57
C ILE A 206 12.92 9.52 16.65
N GLU A 207 13.70 9.54 17.71
CA GLU A 207 14.79 8.58 17.96
C GLU A 207 14.51 7.71 19.19
N THR A 208 13.74 8.23 20.15
CA THR A 208 13.49 7.56 21.44
C THR A 208 12.01 7.15 21.61
N THR A 209 11.78 6.23 22.57
CA THR A 209 10.42 5.81 22.95
C THR A 209 9.66 6.96 23.63
N GLU A 210 10.34 7.79 24.38
CA GLU A 210 9.78 8.96 25.08
C GLU A 210 9.28 9.98 24.06
N GLU A 211 10.07 10.29 23.03
CA GLU A 211 9.67 11.16 21.92
C GLU A 211 8.48 10.60 21.13
N LEU A 212 8.48 9.28 20.90
CA LEU A 212 7.35 8.61 20.25
C LEU A 212 6.06 8.75 21.07
N ASN A 213 6.13 8.58 22.38
CA ASN A 213 5.00 8.75 23.28
C ASN A 213 4.52 10.21 23.35
N ALA A 214 5.44 11.17 23.34
CA ALA A 214 5.13 12.59 23.28
C ALA A 214 4.42 12.93 21.94
N ALA A 215 4.95 12.43 20.83
CA ALA A 215 4.33 12.57 19.52
C ALA A 215 2.91 11.99 19.48
N ARG A 216 2.67 10.79 20.08
CA ARG A 216 1.34 10.19 20.16
C ARG A 216 0.33 11.11 20.83
N LYS A 217 0.69 11.70 21.97
CA LYS A 217 -0.16 12.66 22.70
C LYS A 217 -0.44 13.91 21.85
N ALA A 218 0.59 14.45 21.18
CA ALA A 218 0.47 15.62 20.33
C ALA A 218 -0.42 15.37 19.11
N TRP A 219 -0.46 14.14 18.58
CA TRP A 219 -1.32 13.79 17.46
C TRP A 219 -2.79 13.65 17.84
N ASN A 220 -3.12 13.55 19.12
CA ASN A 220 -4.48 13.47 19.65
C ASN A 220 -5.33 12.45 18.87
N ILE A 221 -4.81 11.21 18.78
CA ILE A 221 -5.49 10.11 18.08
C ILE A 221 -6.63 9.61 18.97
N PRO A 222 -7.91 9.66 18.54
CA PRO A 222 -9.04 9.25 19.39
C PRO A 222 -8.93 7.82 19.94
N MET A 223 -8.35 6.87 19.17
CA MET A 223 -8.12 5.50 19.64
C MET A 223 -6.92 5.36 20.58
N ASP A 224 -6.29 6.45 20.99
CA ASP A 224 -5.16 6.55 21.93
C ASP A 224 -3.98 5.61 21.65
N ARG A 225 -3.77 5.27 20.41
CA ARG A 225 -2.59 4.52 19.93
C ARG A 225 -2.19 4.92 18.53
N PHE A 226 -0.95 4.73 18.20
CA PHE A 226 -0.53 4.70 16.79
C PHE A 226 -1.12 3.48 16.07
N GLY A 227 -1.28 3.59 14.75
CA GLY A 227 -1.53 2.45 13.89
C GLY A 227 -0.30 1.54 13.81
N THR A 228 -0.54 0.30 13.42
CA THR A 228 0.48 -0.70 13.14
C THR A 228 0.45 -1.09 11.66
N PRO A 229 1.50 -1.70 11.12
CA PRO A 229 1.46 -2.30 9.78
C PRO A 229 0.31 -3.32 9.63
N LEU A 230 -0.04 -4.05 10.67
CA LEU A 230 -1.15 -5.01 10.66
C LEU A 230 -2.52 -4.33 10.50
N ASP A 231 -2.73 -3.13 11.07
CA ASP A 231 -4.00 -2.40 10.86
C ASP A 231 -4.21 -2.10 9.35
N MET A 232 -3.12 -1.80 8.62
CA MET A 232 -3.17 -1.59 7.17
C MET A 232 -3.33 -2.92 6.43
N GLY A 233 -2.66 -3.97 6.89
CA GLY A 233 -2.76 -5.33 6.35
C GLY A 233 -4.18 -5.89 6.42
N ALA A 234 -4.84 -5.75 7.57
CA ALA A 234 -6.24 -6.18 7.74
C ALA A 234 -7.20 -5.48 6.77
N CYS A 235 -7.02 -4.16 6.60
CA CYS A 235 -7.80 -3.41 5.61
C CYS A 235 -7.51 -3.88 4.18
N ALA A 236 -6.25 -4.19 3.85
CA ALA A 236 -5.87 -4.71 2.53
C ALA A 236 -6.49 -6.09 2.28
N VAL A 237 -6.48 -7.01 3.25
CA VAL A 237 -7.16 -8.32 3.14
C VAL A 237 -8.65 -8.12 2.85
N PHE A 238 -9.34 -7.26 3.60
CA PHE A 238 -10.75 -6.94 3.36
C PHE A 238 -10.98 -6.45 1.93
N LEU A 239 -10.25 -5.43 1.50
CA LEU A 239 -10.43 -4.83 0.16
C LEU A 239 -10.05 -5.78 -0.99
N CYS A 240 -9.14 -6.73 -0.77
CA CYS A 240 -8.74 -7.72 -1.77
C CYS A 240 -9.68 -8.92 -1.83
N SER A 241 -10.46 -9.16 -0.79
CA SER A 241 -11.32 -10.33 -0.63
C SER A 241 -12.73 -10.16 -1.23
N ASP A 242 -13.50 -11.22 -1.22
CA ASP A 242 -14.88 -11.23 -1.68
C ASP A 242 -15.83 -10.48 -0.73
N ALA A 243 -15.40 -10.23 0.54
CA ALA A 243 -16.12 -9.37 1.47
C ALA A 243 -16.27 -7.92 0.96
N ALA A 244 -15.41 -7.47 0.03
CA ALA A 244 -15.45 -6.14 -0.57
C ALA A 244 -15.85 -6.15 -2.06
N ILE A 245 -16.56 -7.19 -2.52
CA ILE A 245 -16.87 -7.36 -3.96
C ILE A 245 -17.67 -6.21 -4.57
N TRP A 246 -18.43 -5.46 -3.74
CA TRP A 246 -19.23 -4.30 -4.16
C TRP A 246 -18.56 -2.95 -3.82
N ILE A 247 -17.25 -2.96 -3.46
CA ILE A 247 -16.49 -1.76 -3.10
C ILE A 247 -15.44 -1.51 -4.15
N THR A 248 -15.54 -0.37 -4.85
CA THR A 248 -14.53 0.13 -5.80
C THR A 248 -14.57 1.65 -5.86
N GLY A 249 -13.41 2.29 -6.06
CA GLY A 249 -13.27 3.75 -6.12
C GLY A 249 -13.13 4.44 -4.76
N GLU A 250 -13.18 3.67 -3.66
CA GLU A 250 -13.13 4.20 -2.32
C GLU A 250 -11.70 4.29 -1.79
N THR A 251 -11.42 5.33 -0.98
CA THR A 251 -10.18 5.43 -0.20
C THR A 251 -10.52 5.37 1.28
N ILE A 252 -10.27 4.22 1.89
CA ILE A 252 -10.57 3.98 3.31
C ILE A 252 -9.48 4.60 4.18
N ARG A 253 -9.89 5.47 5.10
CA ARG A 253 -8.98 6.05 6.07
C ARG A 253 -8.80 5.11 7.26
N VAL A 254 -7.57 4.63 7.47
CA VAL A 254 -7.18 3.79 8.59
C VAL A 254 -6.25 4.61 9.50
N GLY A 255 -6.85 5.42 10.36
CA GLY A 255 -6.10 6.46 11.10
C GLY A 255 -6.54 6.65 12.56
N GLY A 256 -7.26 5.68 13.16
CA GLY A 256 -7.65 5.75 14.56
C GLY A 256 -8.50 6.97 14.95
N GLY A 257 -9.24 7.55 13.98
CA GLY A 257 -10.07 8.75 14.16
C GLY A 257 -9.30 10.08 14.11
N ALA A 258 -7.97 10.06 13.92
CA ALA A 258 -7.19 11.30 13.80
C ALA A 258 -7.62 12.11 12.57
N LYS A 259 -7.78 13.42 12.69
CA LYS A 259 -8.06 14.32 11.56
C LYS A 259 -6.80 14.55 10.73
N PRO A 260 -6.88 14.81 9.40
CA PRO A 260 -5.76 15.30 8.62
C PRO A 260 -5.24 16.61 9.26
N ARG A 261 -3.91 16.73 9.35
CA ARG A 261 -3.25 17.94 9.85
C ARG A 261 -2.32 18.47 8.77
#